data_cfb55ba52e115bf2ae0e8f628d999691
#
_entry.id   cfb55ba52e115bf2ae0e8f628d999691
#
_cell.length_a   1.000
_cell.length_b   1.000
_cell.length_c   1.000
_cell.angle_alpha   90.00
_cell.angle_beta   90.00
_cell.angle_gamma   90.00
#
_symmetry.space_group_name_H-M   'P 1'
#
loop_
_entity.id
_entity.type
_entity.pdbx_description
1 polymer ?
#
loop_
_entity_poly.entity_id
_entity_poly.type
_entity_poly.pdbx_seq_one_letter_code
_entity_poly.pdbx_strand_id
1 'polypeptide(L)'
;LTRDVLALSLADYGRKELDIAETEMPGLMALRKEFGEEKPLKGARIVGSLHMTIQTAVLIETLTALGADVRWASCNIYSTQDHAAAAIAAAGVPVFAIKGQTLEEHWDYLDKSFLFPEGANIILDDGGDATLYVLMGARVEAGETHLIEGEPQSEEEEAIFAQIKKRLEASPGWFTKTRDAIVGVSEETTTGVHRLYELVEKGELPFPAINVNDSVTKSKFDNKYGCKESLVDGIRRATDTMMAGKTAVVCGYGDVGKGSAASLRGAGARVKVTEIDPICALQAAMDGFEVTTLEDTVADADIFITTTGNKDVIRIEHMREMKDMAIVGNIGHFDNEIQVAALKNHTWTNIKDQVDMVTFPSGSRMILLSQGRLLNLGNATGHPSFVMSASFTNQVLAQIELWEDSKMTTKKYENKVYMLPKHLDEKVARLHLEKIGVKLTEMSKDQADYIGVEQSGPYKPEHYRY
;
A
#
# COMPACT_ATOMS: atom_id res chain seq x y z
N LEU A 1 7.10 -9.79 -24.55
CA LEU A 1 7.18 -8.43 -24.01
C LEU A 1 7.84 -8.48 -22.64
N THR A 2 8.92 -7.74 -22.48
CA THR A 2 9.68 -7.71 -21.22
C THR A 2 9.36 -6.50 -20.35
N ARG A 3 8.49 -5.60 -20.83
CA ARG A 3 8.08 -4.38 -20.10
C ARG A 3 6.93 -3.66 -20.80
N ASP A 4 6.13 -2.94 -20.01
CA ASP A 4 5.20 -1.90 -20.45
C ASP A 4 5.42 -0.68 -19.53
N VAL A 5 6.13 0.32 -20.04
CA VAL A 5 6.43 1.59 -19.35
C VAL A 5 6.19 2.74 -20.35
N LEU A 6 5.85 3.92 -19.84
CA LEU A 6 5.45 5.06 -20.67
C LEU A 6 6.55 5.44 -21.67
N ALA A 7 7.77 5.68 -21.22
CA ALA A 7 8.88 6.07 -22.06
C ALA A 7 10.24 5.80 -21.39
N LEU A 8 11.12 5.05 -22.05
CA LEU A 8 12.49 4.80 -21.56
C LEU A 8 13.36 6.07 -21.51
N SER A 9 13.01 7.11 -22.25
CA SER A 9 13.71 8.40 -22.18
C SER A 9 13.63 9.06 -20.81
N LEU A 10 12.72 8.62 -19.94
CA LEU A 10 12.62 9.06 -18.54
C LEU A 10 13.61 8.37 -17.60
N ALA A 11 14.34 7.35 -18.06
CA ALA A 11 15.19 6.52 -17.20
C ALA A 11 16.30 7.33 -16.50
N ASP A 12 16.95 8.26 -17.20
CA ASP A 12 18.02 9.08 -16.61
C ASP A 12 17.48 10.01 -15.50
N TYR A 13 16.29 10.53 -15.68
CA TYR A 13 15.62 11.31 -14.64
C TYR A 13 15.29 10.43 -13.43
N GLY A 14 14.70 9.27 -13.69
CA GLY A 14 14.40 8.30 -12.64
C GLY A 14 15.64 7.87 -11.85
N ARG A 15 16.77 7.63 -12.52
CA ARG A 15 18.03 7.26 -11.87
C ARG A 15 18.52 8.37 -10.90
N LYS A 16 18.43 9.62 -11.30
CA LYS A 16 18.84 10.74 -10.43
C LYS A 16 17.98 10.85 -9.19
N GLU A 17 16.69 10.61 -9.29
CA GLU A 17 15.80 10.57 -8.12
C GLU A 17 16.02 9.33 -7.25
N LEU A 18 16.35 8.18 -7.86
CA LEU A 18 16.77 6.99 -7.13
C LEU A 18 18.02 7.26 -6.28
N ASP A 19 19.02 7.96 -6.84
CA ASP A 19 20.25 8.32 -6.11
C ASP A 19 19.94 9.16 -4.86
N ILE A 20 18.96 10.07 -4.95
CA ILE A 20 18.48 10.83 -3.79
C ILE A 20 17.77 9.90 -2.80
N ALA A 21 16.84 9.07 -3.27
CA ALA A 21 16.06 8.18 -2.43
C ALA A 21 16.95 7.19 -1.65
N GLU A 22 17.98 6.64 -2.27
CA GLU A 22 18.94 5.74 -1.61
C GLU A 22 19.60 6.39 -0.40
N THR A 23 19.91 7.70 -0.45
CA THR A 23 20.47 8.40 0.69
C THR A 23 19.50 8.54 1.87
N GLU A 24 18.20 8.46 1.60
CA GLU A 24 17.11 8.56 2.58
C GLU A 24 16.51 7.21 2.97
N MET A 25 17.04 6.11 2.44
CA MET A 25 16.55 4.74 2.69
C MET A 25 17.62 3.83 3.33
N PRO A 26 18.08 4.19 4.54
CA PRO A 26 19.22 3.53 5.16
C PRO A 26 18.98 2.06 5.48
N GLY A 27 17.75 1.65 5.74
CA GLY A 27 17.41 0.26 6.03
C GLY A 27 17.65 -0.66 4.82
N LEU A 28 17.18 -0.26 3.64
CA LEU A 28 17.40 -1.02 2.41
C LEU A 28 18.88 -1.06 2.01
N MET A 29 19.57 0.07 2.13
CA MET A 29 21.00 0.15 1.80
C MET A 29 21.83 -0.70 2.77
N ALA A 30 21.46 -0.77 4.05
CA ALA A 30 22.10 -1.65 5.02
C ALA A 30 21.91 -3.12 4.68
N LEU A 31 20.70 -3.54 4.26
CA LEU A 31 20.45 -4.92 3.85
C LEU A 31 21.23 -5.30 2.58
N ARG A 32 21.37 -4.41 1.60
CA ARG A 32 22.24 -4.64 0.44
C ARG A 32 23.67 -4.92 0.87
N LYS A 33 24.19 -4.16 1.85
CA LYS A 33 25.55 -4.34 2.38
C LYS A 33 25.68 -5.64 3.17
N GLU A 34 24.68 -5.95 4.01
CA GLU A 34 24.70 -7.14 4.88
C GLU A 34 24.59 -8.44 4.07
N PHE A 35 23.67 -8.52 3.13
CA PHE A 35 23.30 -9.76 2.45
C PHE A 35 23.72 -9.84 0.99
N GLY A 36 24.33 -8.79 0.44
CA GLY A 36 24.63 -8.72 -1.00
C GLY A 36 25.62 -9.78 -1.50
N GLU A 37 26.53 -10.25 -0.65
CA GLU A 37 27.47 -11.33 -0.98
C GLU A 37 26.81 -12.71 -0.86
N GLU A 38 25.99 -12.93 0.17
CA GLU A 38 25.33 -14.21 0.45
C GLU A 38 24.19 -14.51 -0.52
N LYS A 39 23.53 -13.47 -1.03
CA LYS A 39 22.37 -13.56 -1.95
C LYS A 39 21.28 -14.52 -1.44
N PRO A 40 20.68 -14.26 -0.27
CA PRO A 40 19.72 -15.17 0.34
C PRO A 40 18.48 -15.42 -0.52
N LEU A 41 18.14 -14.50 -1.44
CA LEU A 41 17.01 -14.63 -2.36
C LEU A 41 17.37 -15.30 -3.70
N LYS A 42 18.55 -15.90 -3.82
CA LYS A 42 18.92 -16.61 -5.04
C LYS A 42 17.93 -17.74 -5.36
N GLY A 43 17.37 -17.72 -6.57
CA GLY A 43 16.32 -18.65 -7.03
C GLY A 43 14.89 -18.19 -6.73
N ALA A 44 14.69 -17.16 -5.92
CA ALA A 44 13.39 -16.53 -5.76
C ALA A 44 13.01 -15.79 -7.05
N ARG A 45 11.80 -16.06 -7.55
CA ARG A 45 11.18 -15.36 -8.69
C ARG A 45 9.98 -14.60 -8.18
N ILE A 46 10.25 -13.33 -7.82
CA ILE A 46 9.30 -12.47 -7.08
C ILE A 46 8.39 -11.75 -8.06
N VAL A 47 7.08 -11.98 -7.91
CA VAL A 47 6.06 -11.09 -8.47
C VAL A 47 5.80 -9.97 -7.48
N GLY A 48 6.10 -8.74 -7.87
CA GLY A 48 5.73 -7.55 -7.10
C GLY A 48 4.46 -6.91 -7.66
N SER A 49 3.50 -6.67 -6.77
CA SER A 49 2.28 -5.92 -7.05
C SER A 49 2.15 -4.83 -5.99
N LEU A 50 2.86 -3.73 -6.21
CA LEU A 50 2.93 -2.61 -5.28
C LEU A 50 3.24 -1.33 -6.07
N HIS A 51 2.80 -0.18 -5.57
CA HIS A 51 2.94 1.13 -6.21
C HIS A 51 4.33 1.33 -6.83
N MET A 52 4.43 1.55 -8.14
CA MET A 52 5.70 1.70 -8.85
C MET A 52 6.26 3.13 -8.68
N THR A 53 6.71 3.44 -7.49
CA THR A 53 7.31 4.72 -7.11
C THR A 53 8.85 4.66 -7.13
N ILE A 54 9.50 5.81 -6.93
CA ILE A 54 10.96 5.88 -6.73
C ILE A 54 11.40 5.00 -5.55
N GLN A 55 10.67 5.01 -4.44
CA GLN A 55 10.98 4.21 -3.26
C GLN A 55 10.88 2.71 -3.57
N THR A 56 9.86 2.32 -4.33
CA THR A 56 9.70 0.93 -4.81
C THR A 56 10.83 0.53 -5.76
N ALA A 57 11.33 1.44 -6.57
CA ALA A 57 12.51 1.18 -7.40
C ALA A 57 13.74 0.81 -6.55
N VAL A 58 13.96 1.49 -5.42
CA VAL A 58 15.03 1.13 -4.46
C VAL A 58 14.78 -0.25 -3.85
N LEU A 59 13.53 -0.60 -3.53
CA LEU A 59 13.16 -1.94 -3.07
C LEU A 59 13.49 -3.01 -4.12
N ILE A 60 13.07 -2.81 -5.36
CA ILE A 60 13.32 -3.76 -6.47
C ILE A 60 14.81 -3.99 -6.65
N GLU A 61 15.61 -2.94 -6.69
CA GLU A 61 17.08 -3.06 -6.82
C GLU A 61 17.70 -3.76 -5.60
N THR A 62 17.13 -3.58 -4.40
CA THR A 62 17.56 -4.30 -3.21
C THR A 62 17.29 -5.80 -3.33
N LEU A 63 16.06 -6.18 -3.69
CA LEU A 63 15.69 -7.59 -3.90
C LEU A 63 16.58 -8.24 -4.97
N THR A 64 16.85 -7.52 -6.05
CA THR A 64 17.73 -7.99 -7.13
C THR A 64 19.18 -8.15 -6.65
N ALA A 65 19.71 -7.18 -5.88
CA ALA A 65 21.04 -7.27 -5.29
C ALA A 65 21.18 -8.47 -4.34
N LEU A 66 20.09 -8.87 -3.69
CA LEU A 66 20.05 -10.06 -2.83
C LEU A 66 19.83 -11.38 -3.60
N GLY A 67 19.80 -11.33 -4.93
CA GLY A 67 19.81 -12.50 -5.81
C GLY A 67 18.45 -12.91 -6.38
N ALA A 68 17.37 -12.18 -6.12
CA ALA A 68 16.06 -12.46 -6.68
C ALA A 68 15.98 -12.13 -8.18
N ASP A 69 15.20 -12.89 -8.91
CA ASP A 69 14.62 -12.49 -10.20
C ASP A 69 13.28 -11.81 -9.91
N VAL A 70 13.10 -10.57 -10.38
CA VAL A 70 11.98 -9.73 -10.01
C VAL A 70 11.22 -9.29 -11.25
N ARG A 71 9.89 -9.33 -11.19
CA ARG A 71 8.98 -8.70 -12.14
C ARG A 71 7.94 -7.88 -11.38
N TRP A 72 7.58 -6.72 -11.90
CA TRP A 72 6.80 -5.76 -11.15
C TRP A 72 5.63 -5.18 -11.92
N ALA A 73 4.47 -5.07 -11.27
CA ALA A 73 3.31 -4.31 -11.70
C ALA A 73 2.88 -3.34 -10.58
N SER A 74 2.23 -2.24 -10.92
CA SER A 74 1.64 -1.35 -9.92
C SER A 74 0.33 -1.93 -9.40
N CYS A 75 0.04 -1.75 -8.12
CA CYS A 75 -1.23 -2.13 -7.49
C CYS A 75 -2.33 -1.05 -7.61
N ASN A 76 -2.07 0.06 -8.27
CA ASN A 76 -3.02 1.17 -8.44
C ASN A 76 -2.78 1.88 -9.77
N ILE A 77 -3.87 2.26 -10.45
CA ILE A 77 -3.83 2.85 -11.80
C ILE A 77 -3.25 4.27 -11.83
N TYR A 78 -3.19 5.00 -10.72
CA TYR A 78 -2.69 6.39 -10.67
C TYR A 78 -1.39 6.58 -9.88
N SER A 79 -0.85 5.54 -9.25
CA SER A 79 0.27 5.68 -8.33
C SER A 79 1.66 5.57 -8.96
N THR A 80 1.76 5.08 -10.18
CA THR A 80 3.04 4.92 -10.88
C THR A 80 3.74 6.27 -11.08
N GLN A 81 5.04 6.31 -10.79
CA GLN A 81 5.95 7.34 -11.26
C GLN A 81 6.66 6.80 -12.51
N ASP A 82 6.31 7.31 -13.69
CA ASP A 82 6.77 6.74 -14.96
C ASP A 82 8.28 6.75 -15.12
N HIS A 83 8.96 7.75 -14.55
CA HIS A 83 10.41 7.81 -14.55
C HIS A 83 11.06 6.75 -13.62
N ALA A 84 10.39 6.35 -12.54
CA ALA A 84 10.83 5.23 -11.71
C ALA A 84 10.71 3.90 -12.47
N ALA A 85 9.55 3.66 -13.10
CA ALA A 85 9.33 2.49 -13.94
C ALA A 85 10.35 2.40 -15.09
N ALA A 86 10.62 3.53 -15.74
CA ALA A 86 11.61 3.63 -16.82
C ALA A 86 13.03 3.30 -16.35
N ALA A 87 13.45 3.82 -15.19
CA ALA A 87 14.79 3.56 -14.63
C ALA A 87 15.01 2.06 -14.34
N ILE A 88 14.02 1.41 -13.73
CA ILE A 88 14.09 -0.02 -13.41
C ILE A 88 14.02 -0.89 -14.67
N ALA A 89 13.17 -0.53 -15.63
CA ALA A 89 13.12 -1.23 -16.91
C ALA A 89 14.43 -1.09 -17.70
N ALA A 90 15.06 0.09 -17.68
CA ALA A 90 16.37 0.32 -18.30
C ALA A 90 17.49 -0.47 -17.62
N ALA A 91 17.38 -0.72 -16.31
CA ALA A 91 18.30 -1.58 -15.56
C ALA A 91 18.09 -3.08 -15.84
N GLY A 92 17.12 -3.47 -16.68
CA GLY A 92 16.88 -4.83 -17.12
C GLY A 92 15.85 -5.61 -16.30
N VAL A 93 15.19 -5.00 -15.34
CA VAL A 93 14.09 -5.63 -14.60
C VAL A 93 12.78 -5.43 -15.36
N PRO A 94 12.00 -6.49 -15.63
CA PRO A 94 10.70 -6.35 -16.28
C PRO A 94 9.70 -5.61 -15.40
N VAL A 95 9.22 -4.45 -15.87
CA VAL A 95 8.23 -3.60 -15.21
C VAL A 95 7.06 -3.36 -16.14
N PHE A 96 5.86 -3.50 -15.60
CA PHE A 96 4.58 -3.31 -16.29
C PHE A 96 3.74 -2.31 -15.49
N ALA A 97 3.99 -1.02 -15.69
CA ALA A 97 3.32 0.05 -14.95
C ALA A 97 3.39 1.37 -15.70
N ILE A 98 2.23 2.03 -15.85
CA ILE A 98 2.08 3.35 -16.45
C ILE A 98 1.11 4.15 -15.60
N LYS A 99 1.42 5.42 -15.30
CA LYS A 99 0.48 6.30 -14.61
C LYS A 99 -0.73 6.58 -15.47
N GLY A 100 -1.92 6.31 -14.96
CA GLY A 100 -3.17 6.46 -15.70
C GLY A 100 -3.51 5.26 -16.58
N GLN A 101 -2.89 4.09 -16.35
CA GLN A 101 -3.30 2.84 -17.00
C GLN A 101 -4.78 2.55 -16.74
N THR A 102 -5.45 1.91 -17.70
CA THR A 102 -6.85 1.48 -17.54
C THR A 102 -6.95 0.29 -16.58
N LEU A 103 -8.16 -0.05 -16.13
CA LEU A 103 -8.38 -1.26 -15.33
C LEU A 103 -8.05 -2.54 -16.11
N GLU A 104 -8.31 -2.57 -17.41
CA GLU A 104 -7.94 -3.69 -18.28
C GLU A 104 -6.41 -3.83 -18.36
N GLU A 105 -5.69 -2.72 -18.53
CA GLU A 105 -4.22 -2.70 -18.53
C GLU A 105 -3.67 -3.11 -17.16
N HIS A 106 -4.31 -2.70 -16.06
CA HIS A 106 -3.90 -3.08 -14.70
C HIS A 106 -3.84 -4.61 -14.54
N TRP A 107 -4.89 -5.32 -14.91
CA TRP A 107 -4.95 -6.77 -14.79
C TRP A 107 -4.07 -7.49 -15.83
N ASP A 108 -3.94 -6.96 -17.03
CA ASP A 108 -3.02 -7.47 -18.05
C ASP A 108 -1.54 -7.31 -17.63
N TYR A 109 -1.19 -6.19 -17.01
CA TYR A 109 0.15 -5.93 -16.48
C TYR A 109 0.47 -6.82 -15.28
N LEU A 110 -0.50 -7.02 -14.40
CA LEU A 110 -0.34 -7.97 -13.30
C LEU A 110 -0.13 -9.40 -13.83
N ASP A 111 -0.92 -9.85 -14.78
CA ASP A 111 -0.73 -11.14 -15.44
C ASP A 111 0.67 -11.30 -16.04
N LYS A 112 1.14 -10.29 -16.78
CA LYS A 112 2.49 -10.27 -17.37
C LYS A 112 3.60 -10.38 -16.33
N SER A 113 3.41 -9.82 -15.13
CA SER A 113 4.41 -9.90 -14.06
C SER A 113 4.62 -11.32 -13.52
N PHE A 114 3.64 -12.23 -13.71
CA PHE A 114 3.79 -13.64 -13.36
C PHE A 114 4.55 -14.49 -14.39
N LEU A 115 4.81 -13.98 -15.60
CA LEU A 115 5.29 -14.76 -16.73
C LEU A 115 6.82 -14.96 -16.75
N PHE A 116 7.37 -15.52 -15.68
CA PHE A 116 8.76 -15.99 -15.67
C PHE A 116 8.91 -17.25 -16.54
N PRO A 117 10.09 -17.49 -17.14
CA PRO A 117 10.33 -18.72 -17.90
C PRO A 117 10.05 -20.01 -17.12
N GLU A 118 10.39 -20.03 -15.84
CA GLU A 118 10.19 -21.18 -14.94
C GLU A 118 8.98 -21.01 -14.00
N GLY A 119 8.16 -19.96 -14.22
CA GLY A 119 7.04 -19.58 -13.37
C GLY A 119 7.46 -18.80 -12.12
N ALA A 120 6.53 -17.97 -11.61
CA ALA A 120 6.70 -17.27 -10.34
C ALA A 120 6.67 -18.25 -9.16
N ASN A 121 7.38 -17.92 -8.07
CA ASN A 121 7.40 -18.79 -6.88
C ASN A 121 7.23 -18.05 -5.54
N ILE A 122 7.17 -16.74 -5.53
CA ILE A 122 6.88 -15.94 -4.33
C ILE A 122 6.24 -14.62 -4.73
N ILE A 123 5.36 -14.09 -3.87
CA ILE A 123 4.62 -12.85 -4.12
C ILE A 123 4.98 -11.80 -3.08
N LEU A 124 5.14 -10.55 -3.53
CA LEU A 124 5.15 -9.35 -2.72
C LEU A 124 3.95 -8.50 -3.15
N ASP A 125 2.95 -8.41 -2.30
CA ASP A 125 1.63 -7.85 -2.62
C ASP A 125 1.32 -6.59 -1.81
N ASP A 126 0.47 -5.74 -2.36
CA ASP A 126 -0.09 -4.56 -1.71
C ASP A 126 -1.57 -4.43 -2.08
N GLY A 127 -2.44 -4.81 -1.15
CA GLY A 127 -3.88 -4.88 -1.35
C GLY A 127 -4.40 -6.26 -1.74
N GLY A 128 -3.51 -7.22 -2.02
CA GLY A 128 -3.87 -8.61 -2.24
C GLY A 128 -4.32 -8.96 -3.66
N ASP A 129 -4.13 -8.08 -4.64
CA ASP A 129 -4.60 -8.32 -6.02
C ASP A 129 -3.84 -9.45 -6.72
N ALA A 130 -2.53 -9.54 -6.53
CA ALA A 130 -1.74 -10.63 -7.10
C ALA A 130 -2.15 -12.00 -6.51
N THR A 131 -2.34 -12.04 -5.21
CA THR A 131 -2.83 -13.23 -4.50
C THR A 131 -4.23 -13.62 -4.97
N LEU A 132 -5.16 -12.65 -5.02
CA LEU A 132 -6.53 -12.85 -5.49
C LEU A 132 -6.56 -13.41 -6.91
N TYR A 133 -5.80 -12.83 -7.82
CA TYR A 133 -5.74 -13.23 -9.22
C TYR A 133 -5.39 -14.71 -9.39
N VAL A 134 -4.32 -15.16 -8.74
CA VAL A 134 -3.87 -16.55 -8.82
C VAL A 134 -4.86 -17.50 -8.16
N LEU A 135 -5.36 -17.17 -6.97
CA LEU A 135 -6.25 -18.05 -6.21
C LEU A 135 -7.63 -18.17 -6.86
N MET A 136 -8.19 -17.05 -7.33
CA MET A 136 -9.48 -17.07 -8.06
C MET A 136 -9.35 -17.86 -9.36
N GLY A 137 -8.32 -17.63 -10.15
CA GLY A 137 -8.06 -18.37 -11.39
C GLY A 137 -7.90 -19.88 -11.15
N ALA A 138 -7.18 -20.29 -10.10
CA ALA A 138 -7.00 -21.69 -9.75
C ALA A 138 -8.32 -22.37 -9.32
N ARG A 139 -9.20 -21.66 -8.62
CA ARG A 139 -10.54 -22.15 -8.26
C ARG A 139 -11.42 -22.32 -9.51
N VAL A 140 -11.34 -21.39 -10.44
CA VAL A 140 -12.07 -21.49 -11.72
C VAL A 140 -11.57 -22.68 -12.52
N GLU A 141 -10.27 -22.93 -12.59
CA GLU A 141 -9.69 -24.14 -13.21
C GLU A 141 -10.16 -25.44 -12.53
N ALA A 142 -10.41 -25.40 -11.22
CA ALA A 142 -10.94 -26.53 -10.46
C ALA A 142 -12.45 -26.75 -10.65
N GLY A 143 -13.13 -25.91 -11.45
CA GLY A 143 -14.55 -26.05 -11.79
C GLY A 143 -15.49 -25.03 -11.13
N GLU A 144 -15.00 -24.09 -10.34
CA GLU A 144 -15.81 -23.03 -9.72
C GLU A 144 -16.05 -21.87 -10.70
N THR A 145 -16.56 -22.16 -11.90
CA THR A 145 -16.74 -21.17 -12.98
C THR A 145 -17.70 -20.05 -12.62
N HIS A 146 -18.62 -20.29 -11.69
CA HIS A 146 -19.58 -19.29 -11.18
C HIS A 146 -18.88 -18.04 -10.61
N LEU A 147 -17.60 -18.12 -10.20
CA LEU A 147 -16.84 -16.99 -9.67
C LEU A 147 -16.61 -15.89 -10.70
N ILE A 148 -16.62 -16.21 -11.99
CA ILE A 148 -16.37 -15.28 -13.10
C ILE A 148 -17.49 -15.24 -14.14
N GLU A 149 -18.59 -16.01 -13.94
CA GLU A 149 -19.75 -16.07 -14.85
C GLU A 149 -20.91 -15.19 -14.38
N GLY A 150 -20.87 -14.69 -13.12
CA GLY A 150 -21.87 -13.78 -12.57
C GLY A 150 -21.80 -12.37 -13.19
N GLU A 151 -22.82 -11.55 -12.94
CA GLU A 151 -22.76 -10.13 -13.27
C GLU A 151 -21.75 -9.45 -12.35
N PRO A 152 -20.72 -8.76 -12.92
CA PRO A 152 -19.74 -8.05 -12.12
C PRO A 152 -20.39 -6.91 -11.33
N GLN A 153 -19.99 -6.73 -10.08
CA GLN A 153 -20.52 -5.70 -9.19
C GLN A 153 -19.79 -4.35 -9.37
N SER A 154 -18.66 -4.36 -10.08
CA SER A 154 -17.82 -3.18 -10.35
C SER A 154 -17.08 -3.32 -11.68
N GLU A 155 -16.57 -2.21 -12.21
CA GLU A 155 -15.69 -2.20 -13.37
C GLU A 155 -14.38 -2.98 -13.10
N GLU A 156 -13.91 -3.01 -11.85
CA GLU A 156 -12.75 -3.80 -11.44
C GLU A 156 -13.03 -5.31 -11.52
N GLU A 157 -14.20 -5.75 -11.04
CA GLU A 157 -14.59 -7.16 -11.17
C GLU A 157 -14.76 -7.57 -12.64
N GLU A 158 -15.32 -6.69 -13.47
CA GLU A 158 -15.44 -6.96 -14.91
C GLU A 158 -14.04 -7.17 -15.53
N ALA A 159 -13.09 -6.31 -15.21
CA ALA A 159 -11.73 -6.36 -15.75
C ALA A 159 -10.95 -7.62 -15.29
N ILE A 160 -11.02 -7.99 -14.01
CA ILE A 160 -10.36 -9.22 -13.50
C ILE A 160 -11.01 -10.49 -14.10
N PHE A 161 -12.33 -10.53 -14.22
CA PHE A 161 -13.02 -11.69 -14.82
C PHE A 161 -12.60 -11.87 -16.29
N ALA A 162 -12.53 -10.79 -17.04
CA ALA A 162 -12.07 -10.81 -18.43
C ALA A 162 -10.62 -11.30 -18.53
N GLN A 163 -9.73 -10.84 -17.67
CA GLN A 163 -8.32 -11.24 -17.69
C GLN A 163 -8.15 -12.71 -17.28
N ILE A 164 -8.88 -13.21 -16.29
CA ILE A 164 -8.86 -14.63 -15.92
C ILE A 164 -9.30 -15.48 -17.10
N LYS A 165 -10.42 -15.15 -17.76
CA LYS A 165 -10.90 -15.87 -18.97
C LYS A 165 -9.82 -15.90 -20.04
N LYS A 166 -9.22 -14.76 -20.35
CA LYS A 166 -8.13 -14.62 -21.33
C LYS A 166 -6.94 -15.54 -21.00
N ARG A 167 -6.54 -15.63 -19.73
CA ARG A 167 -5.43 -16.48 -19.28
C ARG A 167 -5.79 -17.96 -19.36
N LEU A 168 -7.00 -18.35 -18.95
CA LEU A 168 -7.51 -19.72 -19.04
C LEU A 168 -7.50 -20.24 -20.48
N GLU A 169 -7.95 -19.42 -21.43
CA GLU A 169 -7.94 -19.76 -22.85
C GLU A 169 -6.52 -19.89 -23.42
N ALA A 170 -5.61 -18.99 -23.04
CA ALA A 170 -4.23 -18.97 -23.51
C ALA A 170 -3.37 -20.10 -22.94
N SER A 171 -3.63 -20.55 -21.72
CA SER A 171 -2.79 -21.52 -21.02
C SER A 171 -3.58 -22.27 -19.95
N PRO A 172 -4.41 -23.25 -20.34
CA PRO A 172 -5.15 -24.08 -19.38
C PRO A 172 -4.22 -24.76 -18.36
N GLY A 173 -4.60 -24.72 -17.08
CA GLY A 173 -3.80 -25.27 -15.97
C GLY A 173 -2.72 -24.33 -15.43
N TRP A 174 -2.56 -23.15 -16.01
CA TRP A 174 -1.54 -22.19 -15.60
C TRP A 174 -1.74 -21.65 -14.18
N PHE A 175 -2.98 -21.34 -13.78
CA PHE A 175 -3.26 -20.82 -12.45
C PHE A 175 -2.98 -21.86 -11.35
N THR A 176 -3.40 -23.09 -11.55
CA THR A 176 -3.15 -24.19 -10.62
C THR A 176 -1.66 -24.43 -10.45
N LYS A 177 -0.92 -24.50 -11.57
CA LYS A 177 0.54 -24.66 -11.56
C LYS A 177 1.23 -23.49 -10.84
N THR A 178 0.77 -22.27 -11.10
CA THR A 178 1.34 -21.07 -10.46
C THR A 178 1.06 -21.06 -8.97
N ARG A 179 -0.18 -21.29 -8.54
CA ARG A 179 -0.54 -21.40 -7.12
C ARG A 179 0.33 -22.43 -6.40
N ASP A 180 0.50 -23.60 -6.98
CA ASP A 180 1.24 -24.69 -6.35
C ASP A 180 2.76 -24.43 -6.29
N ALA A 181 3.28 -23.53 -7.13
CA ALA A 181 4.67 -23.11 -7.12
C ALA A 181 4.96 -21.99 -6.12
N ILE A 182 3.94 -21.22 -5.70
CA ILE A 182 4.11 -20.10 -4.75
C ILE A 182 4.41 -20.65 -3.36
N VAL A 183 5.53 -20.22 -2.78
CA VAL A 183 5.97 -20.64 -1.45
C VAL A 183 5.50 -19.69 -0.33
N GLY A 184 5.01 -18.51 -0.68
CA GLY A 184 4.48 -17.54 0.27
C GLY A 184 4.22 -16.18 -0.32
N VAL A 185 3.58 -15.33 0.48
CA VAL A 185 3.28 -13.93 0.17
C VAL A 185 3.64 -13.03 1.34
N SER A 186 4.22 -11.86 1.06
CA SER A 186 4.30 -10.76 2.02
C SER A 186 3.33 -9.65 1.59
N GLU A 187 2.54 -9.14 2.53
CA GLU A 187 1.46 -8.16 2.28
C GLU A 187 1.74 -6.84 2.99
N GLU A 188 1.66 -5.74 2.24
CA GLU A 188 2.01 -4.38 2.67
C GLU A 188 0.88 -3.67 3.43
N THR A 189 -0.38 -3.90 3.09
CA THR A 189 -1.46 -3.01 3.52
C THR A 189 -2.59 -3.72 4.26
N THR A 190 -3.30 -2.97 5.11
CA THR A 190 -4.40 -3.45 5.95
C THR A 190 -5.46 -4.23 5.17
N THR A 191 -5.85 -3.74 3.99
CA THR A 191 -6.90 -4.38 3.18
C THR A 191 -6.47 -5.74 2.65
N GLY A 192 -5.22 -5.87 2.18
CA GLY A 192 -4.69 -7.15 1.72
C GLY A 192 -4.52 -8.14 2.88
N VAL A 193 -4.08 -7.67 4.04
CA VAL A 193 -4.00 -8.47 5.26
C VAL A 193 -5.37 -9.02 5.66
N HIS A 194 -6.42 -8.18 5.59
CA HIS A 194 -7.78 -8.62 5.88
C HIS A 194 -8.23 -9.75 4.95
N ARG A 195 -7.98 -9.63 3.65
CA ARG A 195 -8.24 -10.69 2.66
C ARG A 195 -7.49 -11.99 2.99
N LEU A 196 -6.24 -11.91 3.45
CA LEU A 196 -5.47 -13.09 3.85
C LEU A 196 -6.06 -13.78 5.07
N TYR A 197 -6.50 -13.05 6.07
CA TYR A 197 -7.19 -13.62 7.24
C TYR A 197 -8.51 -14.29 6.86
N GLU A 198 -9.29 -13.70 5.95
CA GLU A 198 -10.51 -14.34 5.43
C GLU A 198 -10.21 -15.67 4.74
N LEU A 199 -9.12 -15.75 3.96
CA LEU A 199 -8.68 -17.00 3.32
C LEU A 199 -8.28 -18.04 4.36
N VAL A 200 -7.63 -17.65 5.45
CA VAL A 200 -7.30 -18.57 6.56
C VAL A 200 -8.57 -19.11 7.23
N GLU A 201 -9.53 -18.24 7.55
CA GLU A 201 -10.80 -18.62 8.18
C GLU A 201 -11.60 -19.61 7.32
N LYS A 202 -11.54 -19.45 5.99
CA LYS A 202 -12.17 -20.36 5.02
C LYS A 202 -11.36 -21.63 4.74
N GLY A 203 -10.12 -21.72 5.23
CA GLY A 203 -9.20 -22.81 4.92
C GLY A 203 -8.72 -22.81 3.45
N GLU A 204 -8.72 -21.66 2.81
CA GLU A 204 -8.42 -21.47 1.38
C GLU A 204 -7.04 -20.88 1.10
N LEU A 205 -6.25 -20.53 2.13
CA LEU A 205 -4.88 -20.03 1.97
C LEU A 205 -3.91 -21.20 1.72
N PRO A 206 -3.33 -21.34 0.51
CA PRO A 206 -2.54 -22.53 0.16
C PRO A 206 -1.06 -22.44 0.50
N PHE A 207 -0.59 -21.30 1.01
CA PHE A 207 0.80 -21.01 1.36
C PHE A 207 0.87 -20.05 2.57
N PRO A 208 2.02 -19.96 3.26
CA PRO A 208 2.18 -19.00 4.35
C PRO A 208 2.16 -17.56 3.85
N ALA A 209 1.68 -16.66 4.71
CA ALA A 209 1.68 -15.23 4.47
C ALA A 209 2.34 -14.48 5.62
N ILE A 210 3.14 -13.44 5.32
CA ILE A 210 3.65 -12.50 6.31
C ILE A 210 2.92 -11.17 6.18
N ASN A 211 2.25 -10.79 7.26
CA ASN A 211 1.60 -9.51 7.44
C ASN A 211 2.67 -8.46 7.80
N VAL A 212 3.17 -7.75 6.80
CA VAL A 212 4.13 -6.66 7.00
C VAL A 212 3.43 -5.41 7.54
N ASN A 213 2.15 -5.19 7.19
CA ASN A 213 1.41 -4.02 7.64
C ASN A 213 1.43 -3.84 9.16
N ASP A 214 1.29 -4.94 9.91
CA ASP A 214 1.18 -4.90 11.38
C ASP A 214 2.53 -5.02 12.11
N SER A 215 3.66 -5.12 11.39
CA SER A 215 4.96 -4.82 11.97
C SER A 215 4.94 -3.41 12.55
N VAL A 216 5.44 -3.22 13.78
CA VAL A 216 5.34 -1.91 14.45
C VAL A 216 6.11 -0.84 13.67
N THR A 217 7.28 -1.18 13.13
CA THR A 217 8.08 -0.28 12.29
C THR A 217 7.46 0.01 10.91
N LYS A 218 6.36 -0.66 10.55
CA LYS A 218 5.53 -0.33 9.39
C LYS A 218 4.29 0.46 9.82
N SER A 219 3.37 -0.13 10.56
CA SER A 219 2.05 0.47 10.86
C SER A 219 2.13 1.78 11.65
N LYS A 220 3.04 1.86 12.62
CA LYS A 220 3.21 3.07 13.46
C LYS A 220 4.10 4.14 12.81
N PHE A 221 4.70 3.85 11.66
CA PHE A 221 5.55 4.77 10.90
C PHE A 221 4.95 5.12 9.55
N ASP A 222 4.86 4.18 8.62
CA ASP A 222 4.29 4.38 7.29
C ASP A 222 2.85 4.91 7.36
N ASN A 223 1.95 4.15 7.97
CA ASN A 223 0.53 4.51 8.01
C ASN A 223 0.29 5.84 8.74
N LYS A 224 1.10 6.18 9.73
CA LYS A 224 0.98 7.40 10.53
C LYS A 224 1.81 8.56 9.98
N TYR A 225 3.13 8.41 9.99
CA TYR A 225 4.03 9.50 9.59
C TYR A 225 4.06 9.70 8.07
N GLY A 226 3.90 8.62 7.29
CA GLY A 226 3.75 8.71 5.84
C GLY A 226 2.54 9.55 5.44
N CYS A 227 1.39 9.31 6.04
CA CYS A 227 0.19 10.11 5.80
C CYS A 227 0.32 11.53 6.34
N LYS A 228 1.05 11.72 7.47
CA LYS A 228 1.33 13.06 8.00
C LYS A 228 2.11 13.92 7.02
N GLU A 229 3.07 13.35 6.30
CA GLU A 229 3.83 14.07 5.28
C GLU A 229 3.04 14.23 3.97
N SER A 230 2.38 13.17 3.50
CA SER A 230 1.87 13.09 2.13
C SER A 230 0.46 13.65 1.92
N LEU A 231 -0.40 13.73 2.95
CA LEU A 231 -1.78 14.17 2.77
C LEU A 231 -1.88 15.60 2.28
N VAL A 232 -1.30 16.55 3.02
CA VAL A 232 -1.35 17.97 2.68
C VAL A 232 -0.55 18.26 1.42
N ASP A 233 0.52 17.51 1.15
CA ASP A 233 1.25 17.58 -0.13
C ASP A 233 0.32 17.28 -1.31
N GLY A 234 -0.45 16.19 -1.23
CA GLY A 234 -1.43 15.84 -2.27
C GLY A 234 -2.52 16.89 -2.47
N ILE A 235 -3.10 17.41 -1.39
CA ILE A 235 -4.14 18.44 -1.48
C ILE A 235 -3.58 19.74 -2.09
N ARG A 236 -2.40 20.18 -1.68
CA ARG A 236 -1.76 21.40 -2.20
C ARG A 236 -1.42 21.28 -3.67
N ARG A 237 -0.81 20.20 -4.09
CA ARG A 237 -0.50 19.97 -5.52
C ARG A 237 -1.76 19.89 -6.38
N ALA A 238 -2.83 19.28 -5.85
CA ALA A 238 -4.09 19.17 -6.55
C ALA A 238 -4.80 20.53 -6.73
N THR A 239 -4.89 21.33 -5.67
CA THR A 239 -5.81 22.47 -5.60
C THR A 239 -5.13 23.81 -5.28
N ASP A 240 -3.87 23.82 -4.92
CA ASP A 240 -3.14 25.02 -4.44
C ASP A 240 -3.87 25.74 -3.28
N THR A 241 -4.71 25.01 -2.54
CA THR A 241 -5.52 25.55 -1.46
C THR A 241 -4.69 25.74 -0.19
N MET A 242 -4.83 26.91 0.44
CA MET A 242 -4.27 27.18 1.76
C MET A 242 -5.03 26.38 2.82
N MET A 243 -4.31 25.58 3.61
CA MET A 243 -4.92 24.78 4.68
C MET A 243 -5.29 25.61 5.90
N ALA A 244 -4.49 26.64 6.21
CA ALA A 244 -4.69 27.45 7.39
C ALA A 244 -6.10 28.09 7.40
N GLY A 245 -6.81 27.95 8.52
CA GLY A 245 -8.14 28.48 8.70
C GLY A 245 -9.28 27.64 8.08
N LYS A 246 -8.98 26.63 7.25
CA LYS A 246 -9.99 25.72 6.73
C LYS A 246 -10.50 24.79 7.82
N THR A 247 -11.77 24.40 7.73
CA THR A 247 -12.32 23.30 8.53
C THR A 247 -12.18 22.01 7.73
N ALA A 248 -11.46 21.05 8.28
CA ALA A 248 -11.22 19.77 7.65
C ALA A 248 -11.79 18.63 8.51
N VAL A 249 -12.47 17.69 7.88
CA VAL A 249 -13.01 16.49 8.50
C VAL A 249 -12.18 15.29 8.07
N VAL A 250 -11.66 14.56 9.05
CA VAL A 250 -10.98 13.27 8.86
C VAL A 250 -11.92 12.18 9.33
N CYS A 251 -12.35 11.33 8.41
CA CYS A 251 -13.21 10.19 8.71
C CYS A 251 -12.32 8.98 9.06
N GLY A 252 -12.28 8.64 10.35
CA GLY A 252 -11.44 7.60 10.92
C GLY A 252 -10.25 8.13 11.73
N TYR A 253 -9.88 7.40 12.81
CA TYR A 253 -8.75 7.75 13.68
C TYR A 253 -7.89 6.53 14.05
N GLY A 254 -7.76 5.60 13.11
CA GLY A 254 -6.70 4.58 13.09
C GLY A 254 -5.34 5.22 12.79
N ASP A 255 -4.33 4.43 12.45
CA ASP A 255 -2.98 4.99 12.18
C ASP A 255 -2.97 6.01 11.04
N VAL A 256 -3.67 5.71 9.94
CA VAL A 256 -3.84 6.62 8.79
C VAL A 256 -4.59 7.90 9.20
N GLY A 257 -5.68 7.76 9.96
CA GLY A 257 -6.45 8.90 10.46
C GLY A 257 -5.66 9.80 11.40
N LYS A 258 -4.87 9.21 12.31
CA LYS A 258 -3.97 9.95 13.21
C LYS A 258 -2.94 10.77 12.44
N GLY A 259 -2.31 10.17 11.44
CA GLY A 259 -1.36 10.86 10.56
C GLY A 259 -2.03 11.97 9.77
N SER A 260 -3.18 11.71 9.19
CA SER A 260 -3.95 12.66 8.37
C SER A 260 -4.43 13.85 9.19
N ALA A 261 -4.98 13.64 10.37
CA ALA A 261 -5.40 14.70 11.27
C ALA A 261 -4.22 15.57 11.72
N ALA A 262 -3.08 14.95 12.05
CA ALA A 262 -1.85 15.67 12.40
C ALA A 262 -1.29 16.49 11.22
N SER A 263 -1.38 15.98 9.99
CA SER A 263 -0.97 16.68 8.76
C SER A 263 -1.76 17.98 8.58
N LEU A 264 -3.07 17.89 8.62
CA LEU A 264 -3.97 19.03 8.45
C LEU A 264 -3.83 20.06 9.59
N ARG A 265 -3.78 19.60 10.84
CA ARG A 265 -3.56 20.47 12.01
C ARG A 265 -2.21 21.16 11.94
N GLY A 266 -1.15 20.44 11.58
CA GLY A 266 0.19 20.99 11.41
C GLY A 266 0.26 22.07 10.33
N ALA A 267 -0.59 22.01 9.31
CA ALA A 267 -0.73 23.01 8.27
C ALA A 267 -1.70 24.17 8.65
N GLY A 268 -2.25 24.18 9.86
CA GLY A 268 -3.10 25.26 10.38
C GLY A 268 -4.60 25.08 10.13
N ALA A 269 -5.06 23.91 9.67
CA ALA A 269 -6.48 23.60 9.55
C ALA A 269 -7.12 23.36 10.93
N ARG A 270 -8.41 23.66 11.03
CA ARG A 270 -9.27 23.27 12.14
C ARG A 270 -9.82 21.89 11.85
N VAL A 271 -9.33 20.89 12.57
CA VAL A 271 -9.62 19.48 12.26
C VAL A 271 -10.71 18.94 13.16
N LYS A 272 -11.70 18.31 12.56
CA LYS A 272 -12.71 17.46 13.20
C LYS A 272 -12.49 16.01 12.78
N VAL A 273 -12.83 15.08 13.65
CA VAL A 273 -12.70 13.65 13.43
C VAL A 273 -14.06 12.97 13.55
N THR A 274 -14.34 12.04 12.65
CA THR A 274 -15.47 11.12 12.82
C THR A 274 -14.92 9.70 13.05
N GLU A 275 -15.53 8.94 13.97
CA GLU A 275 -15.03 7.61 14.33
C GLU A 275 -16.16 6.72 14.86
N ILE A 276 -16.07 5.42 14.57
CA ILE A 276 -16.99 4.41 15.07
C ILE A 276 -16.43 3.64 16.26
N ASP A 277 -15.10 3.54 16.36
CA ASP A 277 -14.41 2.87 17.47
C ASP A 277 -14.33 3.81 18.67
N PRO A 278 -14.94 3.45 19.82
CA PRO A 278 -14.93 4.32 21.00
C PRO A 278 -13.52 4.54 21.57
N ILE A 279 -12.58 3.62 21.39
CA ILE A 279 -11.20 3.79 21.84
C ILE A 279 -10.49 4.81 20.96
N CYS A 280 -10.58 4.68 19.64
CA CYS A 280 -10.01 5.65 18.71
C CYS A 280 -10.65 7.04 18.84
N ALA A 281 -11.97 7.11 19.05
CA ALA A 281 -12.67 8.37 19.30
C ALA A 281 -12.18 9.05 20.59
N LEU A 282 -11.99 8.28 21.67
CA LEU A 282 -11.43 8.81 22.92
C LEU A 282 -9.99 9.30 22.73
N GLN A 283 -9.15 8.57 21.98
CA GLN A 283 -7.80 9.03 21.66
C GLN A 283 -7.82 10.35 20.88
N ALA A 284 -8.69 10.48 19.87
CA ALA A 284 -8.84 11.72 19.11
C ALA A 284 -9.21 12.90 19.99
N ALA A 285 -10.16 12.70 20.91
CA ALA A 285 -10.55 13.73 21.89
C ALA A 285 -9.40 14.11 22.84
N MET A 286 -8.63 13.13 23.33
CA MET A 286 -7.45 13.38 24.17
C MET A 286 -6.34 14.10 23.41
N ASP A 287 -6.20 13.85 22.12
CA ASP A 287 -5.25 14.56 21.24
C ASP A 287 -5.71 15.98 20.88
N GLY A 288 -6.87 16.41 21.38
CA GLY A 288 -7.41 17.76 21.24
C GLY A 288 -8.22 18.01 19.96
N PHE A 289 -8.71 16.96 19.31
CA PHE A 289 -9.62 17.09 18.18
C PHE A 289 -11.10 17.11 18.65
N GLU A 290 -11.92 17.87 17.94
CA GLU A 290 -13.37 17.73 18.05
C GLU A 290 -13.78 16.41 17.37
N VAL A 291 -14.46 15.54 18.12
CA VAL A 291 -15.00 14.27 17.60
C VAL A 291 -16.51 14.43 17.44
N THR A 292 -17.01 14.22 16.23
CA THR A 292 -18.41 14.46 15.86
C THR A 292 -18.88 13.46 14.82
N THR A 293 -20.13 13.59 14.36
CA THR A 293 -20.63 12.82 13.20
C THR A 293 -20.42 13.60 11.91
N LEU A 294 -20.40 12.90 10.77
CA LEU A 294 -20.28 13.56 9.48
C LEU A 294 -21.49 14.46 9.21
N GLU A 295 -22.68 14.00 9.58
CA GLU A 295 -23.95 14.74 9.45
C GLU A 295 -23.92 16.09 10.16
N ASP A 296 -23.29 16.17 11.33
CA ASP A 296 -23.23 17.41 12.13
C ASP A 296 -22.22 18.45 11.57
N THR A 297 -21.35 18.07 10.65
CA THR A 297 -20.28 18.95 10.15
C THR A 297 -20.25 19.09 8.62
N VAL A 298 -21.00 18.30 7.90
CA VAL A 298 -20.94 18.24 6.42
C VAL A 298 -21.23 19.58 5.75
N ALA A 299 -22.15 20.36 6.31
CA ALA A 299 -22.53 21.68 5.78
C ALA A 299 -21.50 22.79 6.04
N ASP A 300 -20.61 22.60 7.03
CA ASP A 300 -19.71 23.65 7.51
C ASP A 300 -18.24 23.43 7.12
N ALA A 301 -17.84 22.22 6.78
CA ALA A 301 -16.46 21.89 6.48
C ALA A 301 -16.07 22.19 5.00
N ASP A 302 -14.80 22.44 4.82
CA ASP A 302 -14.21 22.79 3.51
C ASP A 302 -13.49 21.59 2.86
N ILE A 303 -12.98 20.66 3.67
CA ILE A 303 -12.16 19.52 3.25
C ILE A 303 -12.64 18.26 3.96
N PHE A 304 -12.80 17.17 3.20
CA PHE A 304 -13.24 15.88 3.71
C PHE A 304 -12.25 14.78 3.25
N ILE A 305 -11.68 14.06 4.20
CA ILE A 305 -10.69 13.00 3.94
C ILE A 305 -11.14 11.70 4.58
N THR A 306 -11.26 10.64 3.79
CA THR A 306 -11.56 9.29 4.30
C THR A 306 -10.28 8.50 4.53
N THR A 307 -10.26 7.72 5.63
CA THR A 307 -9.07 7.03 6.14
C THR A 307 -9.38 5.67 6.78
N THR A 308 -10.56 5.09 6.49
CA THR A 308 -11.12 4.00 7.30
C THR A 308 -10.86 2.60 6.75
N GLY A 309 -10.59 2.46 5.45
CA GLY A 309 -10.58 1.16 4.77
C GLY A 309 -11.97 0.49 4.66
N ASN A 310 -13.05 1.20 5.02
CA ASN A 310 -14.43 0.75 4.90
C ASN A 310 -15.04 1.20 3.57
N LYS A 311 -16.33 1.05 3.37
CA LYS A 311 -17.04 1.50 2.17
C LYS A 311 -18.15 2.50 2.53
N ASP A 312 -18.51 3.34 1.55
CA ASP A 312 -19.65 4.27 1.63
C ASP A 312 -19.61 5.16 2.90
N VAL A 313 -18.42 5.58 3.31
CA VAL A 313 -18.21 6.48 4.46
C VAL A 313 -18.73 7.87 4.11
N ILE A 314 -18.40 8.39 2.93
CA ILE A 314 -19.01 9.59 2.35
C ILE A 314 -19.98 9.15 1.25
N ARG A 315 -21.27 9.31 1.53
CA ARG A 315 -22.36 8.94 0.64
C ARG A 315 -22.86 10.13 -0.17
N ILE A 316 -23.69 9.87 -1.16
CA ILE A 316 -24.26 10.90 -2.04
C ILE A 316 -25.06 11.96 -1.24
N GLU A 317 -25.77 11.54 -0.17
CA GLU A 317 -26.50 12.44 0.69
C GLU A 317 -25.57 13.48 1.34
N HIS A 318 -24.42 13.04 1.86
CA HIS A 318 -23.41 13.92 2.43
C HIS A 318 -22.86 14.89 1.39
N MET A 319 -22.49 14.39 0.20
CA MET A 319 -21.91 15.21 -0.86
C MET A 319 -22.85 16.32 -1.33
N ARG A 320 -24.17 16.08 -1.32
CA ARG A 320 -25.18 17.09 -1.68
C ARG A 320 -25.32 18.23 -0.67
N GLU A 321 -24.95 17.98 0.58
CA GLU A 321 -25.04 18.96 1.67
C GLU A 321 -23.76 19.75 1.89
N MET A 322 -22.66 19.37 1.23
CA MET A 322 -21.35 20.03 1.34
C MET A 322 -21.43 21.48 0.81
N LYS A 323 -20.54 22.32 1.33
CA LYS A 323 -20.30 23.65 0.78
C LYS A 323 -19.94 23.59 -0.71
N ASP A 324 -20.33 24.60 -1.45
CA ASP A 324 -19.85 24.79 -2.83
C ASP A 324 -18.32 24.78 -2.86
N MET A 325 -17.75 24.02 -3.77
CA MET A 325 -16.30 23.79 -3.94
C MET A 325 -15.60 23.09 -2.76
N ALA A 326 -16.33 22.34 -1.94
CA ALA A 326 -15.70 21.46 -0.94
C ALA A 326 -14.74 20.47 -1.61
N ILE A 327 -13.61 20.21 -0.96
CA ILE A 327 -12.59 19.28 -1.44
C ILE A 327 -12.82 17.92 -0.76
N VAL A 328 -12.97 16.88 -1.56
CA VAL A 328 -13.21 15.50 -1.10
C VAL A 328 -12.12 14.59 -1.64
N GLY A 329 -11.50 13.82 -0.75
CA GLY A 329 -10.45 12.88 -1.13
C GLY A 329 -10.36 11.70 -0.17
N ASN A 330 -9.70 10.66 -0.65
CA ASN A 330 -9.45 9.43 0.09
C ASN A 330 -7.95 9.19 0.20
N ILE A 331 -7.51 8.70 1.34
CA ILE A 331 -6.14 8.23 1.57
C ILE A 331 -6.11 6.76 2.03
N GLY A 332 -7.27 6.07 2.03
CA GLY A 332 -7.38 4.63 2.18
C GLY A 332 -7.02 3.91 0.87
N HIS A 333 -6.76 2.60 0.96
CA HIS A 333 -6.20 1.84 -0.17
C HIS A 333 -7.14 1.79 -1.39
N PHE A 334 -8.43 1.54 -1.20
CA PHE A 334 -9.42 1.43 -2.28
C PHE A 334 -10.31 2.68 -2.44
N ASP A 335 -10.99 2.76 -3.57
CA ASP A 335 -11.83 3.90 -3.99
C ASP A 335 -13.27 3.84 -3.50
N ASN A 336 -13.63 2.87 -2.69
CA ASN A 336 -15.02 2.62 -2.24
C ASN A 336 -15.42 3.33 -0.94
N GLU A 337 -14.51 4.06 -0.29
CA GLU A 337 -14.84 4.85 0.91
C GLU A 337 -15.72 6.05 0.58
N ILE A 338 -15.56 6.63 -0.61
CA ILE A 338 -16.42 7.67 -1.16
C ILE A 338 -17.33 7.02 -2.19
N GLN A 339 -18.63 7.26 -2.10
CA GLN A 339 -19.64 6.68 -3.00
C GLN A 339 -19.59 7.32 -4.39
N VAL A 340 -18.44 7.18 -5.07
CA VAL A 340 -18.17 7.78 -6.39
C VAL A 340 -19.12 7.25 -7.46
N ALA A 341 -19.49 5.98 -7.41
CA ALA A 341 -20.42 5.38 -8.35
C ALA A 341 -21.78 6.11 -8.41
N ALA A 342 -22.21 6.68 -7.29
CA ALA A 342 -23.45 7.47 -7.23
C ALA A 342 -23.35 8.81 -7.99
N LEU A 343 -22.16 9.26 -8.33
CA LEU A 343 -21.89 10.48 -9.08
C LEU A 343 -21.91 10.28 -10.61
N LYS A 344 -22.05 9.05 -11.10
CA LYS A 344 -21.93 8.70 -12.54
C LYS A 344 -22.82 9.56 -13.45
N ASN A 345 -24.02 9.91 -12.98
CA ASN A 345 -25.00 10.68 -13.76
C ASN A 345 -24.97 12.19 -13.47
N HIS A 346 -23.96 12.67 -12.73
CA HIS A 346 -23.75 14.09 -12.48
C HIS A 346 -22.86 14.72 -13.56
N THR A 347 -22.78 16.04 -13.59
CA THR A 347 -21.90 16.74 -14.53
C THR A 347 -20.48 16.76 -14.00
N TRP A 348 -19.57 16.12 -14.70
CA TRP A 348 -18.15 16.09 -14.40
C TRP A 348 -17.40 17.08 -15.29
N THR A 349 -16.51 17.87 -14.69
CA THR A 349 -15.59 18.75 -15.39
C THR A 349 -14.17 18.43 -14.92
N ASN A 350 -13.35 17.85 -15.77
CA ASN A 350 -11.94 17.63 -15.45
C ASN A 350 -11.21 18.99 -15.41
N ILE A 351 -10.57 19.30 -14.31
CA ILE A 351 -9.79 20.52 -14.12
C ILE A 351 -8.34 20.31 -14.56
N LYS A 352 -7.76 19.22 -14.13
CA LYS A 352 -6.44 18.70 -14.50
C LYS A 352 -6.34 17.24 -14.07
N ASP A 353 -5.24 16.58 -14.35
CA ASP A 353 -5.04 15.20 -14.00
C ASP A 353 -5.39 14.93 -12.53
N GLN A 354 -6.25 13.94 -12.29
CA GLN A 354 -6.77 13.51 -10.99
C GLN A 354 -7.44 14.61 -10.15
N VAL A 355 -7.94 15.66 -10.77
CA VAL A 355 -8.73 16.72 -10.12
C VAL A 355 -9.99 16.97 -10.95
N ASP A 356 -11.12 16.53 -10.45
CA ASP A 356 -12.42 16.64 -11.10
C ASP A 356 -13.37 17.51 -10.29
N MET A 357 -14.16 18.31 -10.97
CA MET A 357 -15.27 19.04 -10.38
C MET A 357 -16.58 18.35 -10.73
N VAL A 358 -17.36 17.99 -9.71
CA VAL A 358 -18.69 17.42 -9.88
C VAL A 358 -19.74 18.48 -9.54
N THR A 359 -20.65 18.73 -10.48
CA THR A 359 -21.76 19.69 -10.30
C THR A 359 -23.07 18.93 -10.03
N PHE A 360 -23.71 19.27 -8.94
CA PHE A 360 -25.00 18.70 -8.53
C PHE A 360 -26.18 19.42 -9.20
N PRO A 361 -27.37 18.80 -9.27
CA PRO A 361 -28.57 19.44 -9.81
C PRO A 361 -28.96 20.76 -9.12
N SER A 362 -28.57 20.94 -7.86
CA SER A 362 -28.76 22.19 -7.11
C SER A 362 -27.90 23.36 -7.62
N GLY A 363 -26.90 23.08 -8.44
CA GLY A 363 -25.87 24.03 -8.87
C GLY A 363 -24.65 24.07 -7.94
N SER A 364 -24.68 23.39 -6.79
CA SER A 364 -23.52 23.22 -5.91
C SER A 364 -22.46 22.35 -6.56
N ARG A 365 -21.18 22.60 -6.26
CA ARG A 365 -20.03 21.92 -6.85
C ARG A 365 -19.14 21.33 -5.79
N MET A 366 -18.45 20.27 -6.13
CA MET A 366 -17.49 19.57 -5.27
C MET A 366 -16.24 19.26 -6.07
N ILE A 367 -15.07 19.37 -5.47
CA ILE A 367 -13.80 18.92 -6.03
C ILE A 367 -13.54 17.50 -5.51
N LEU A 368 -13.42 16.53 -6.42
CA LEU A 368 -13.06 15.16 -6.11
C LEU A 368 -11.63 14.89 -6.54
N LEU A 369 -10.81 14.40 -5.61
CA LEU A 369 -9.40 14.09 -5.86
C LEU A 369 -9.21 12.62 -6.24
N SER A 370 -8.39 12.35 -7.25
CA SER A 370 -8.02 11.01 -7.74
C SER A 370 -9.22 10.07 -7.92
N GLN A 371 -10.39 10.61 -8.24
CA GLN A 371 -11.64 9.85 -8.41
C GLN A 371 -11.98 8.95 -7.21
N GLY A 372 -11.64 9.40 -5.99
CA GLY A 372 -11.84 8.65 -4.75
C GLY A 372 -10.73 7.66 -4.41
N ARG A 373 -9.71 7.51 -5.25
CA ARG A 373 -8.52 6.69 -4.97
C ARG A 373 -7.52 7.43 -4.09
N LEU A 374 -6.40 6.79 -3.75
CA LEU A 374 -5.31 7.35 -2.95
C LEU A 374 -4.82 8.71 -3.48
N LEU A 375 -5.25 9.81 -2.87
CA LEU A 375 -4.90 11.16 -3.32
C LEU A 375 -3.42 11.49 -3.12
N ASN A 376 -2.76 10.96 -2.10
CA ASN A 376 -1.34 11.21 -1.84
C ASN A 376 -0.42 10.63 -2.93
N LEU A 377 -0.85 9.58 -3.61
CA LEU A 377 -0.16 8.97 -4.75
C LEU A 377 -0.70 9.51 -6.09
N GLY A 378 -2.01 9.61 -6.24
CA GLY A 378 -2.63 10.12 -7.47
C GLY A 378 -2.34 11.59 -7.72
N ASN A 379 -2.37 12.42 -6.70
CA ASN A 379 -2.15 13.87 -6.78
C ASN A 379 -0.74 14.32 -6.40
N ALA A 380 0.08 13.43 -5.82
CA ALA A 380 1.45 13.74 -5.41
C ALA A 380 2.37 12.55 -5.69
N THR A 381 3.35 12.31 -4.82
CA THR A 381 4.38 11.29 -4.98
C THR A 381 4.37 10.22 -3.87
N GLY A 382 3.36 10.23 -3.03
CA GLY A 382 3.18 9.28 -1.94
C GLY A 382 4.03 9.59 -0.70
N HIS A 383 4.31 8.55 0.07
CA HIS A 383 5.08 8.66 1.31
C HIS A 383 6.56 8.91 1.05
N PRO A 384 7.25 9.68 1.92
CA PRO A 384 8.66 10.02 1.75
C PRO A 384 9.57 8.80 1.93
N SER A 385 10.76 8.88 1.32
CA SER A 385 11.71 7.77 1.24
C SER A 385 12.10 7.19 2.59
N PHE A 386 12.32 8.01 3.61
CA PHE A 386 12.75 7.54 4.92
C PHE A 386 11.72 6.60 5.58
N VAL A 387 10.43 6.96 5.54
CA VAL A 387 9.38 6.11 6.11
C VAL A 387 9.16 4.84 5.27
N MET A 388 9.26 4.94 3.94
CA MET A 388 9.17 3.78 3.07
C MET A 388 10.37 2.84 3.21
N SER A 389 11.54 3.36 3.60
CA SER A 389 12.68 2.52 3.98
C SER A 389 12.32 1.56 5.12
N ALA A 390 11.60 2.03 6.14
CA ALA A 390 11.15 1.16 7.24
C ALA A 390 10.20 0.06 6.74
N SER A 391 9.19 0.41 5.97
CA SER A 391 8.22 -0.55 5.39
C SER A 391 8.92 -1.57 4.49
N PHE A 392 9.76 -1.10 3.59
CA PHE A 392 10.40 -1.96 2.60
C PHE A 392 11.55 -2.80 3.17
N THR A 393 12.19 -2.36 4.24
CA THR A 393 13.11 -3.20 5.01
C THR A 393 12.36 -4.39 5.62
N ASN A 394 11.16 -4.17 6.16
CA ASN A 394 10.27 -5.25 6.59
C ASN A 394 9.91 -6.19 5.43
N GLN A 395 9.61 -5.67 4.24
CA GLN A 395 9.29 -6.48 3.06
C GLN A 395 10.46 -7.38 2.66
N VAL A 396 11.66 -6.83 2.59
CA VAL A 396 12.86 -7.62 2.25
C VAL A 396 13.09 -8.74 3.26
N LEU A 397 13.00 -8.43 4.55
CA LEU A 397 13.14 -9.43 5.62
C LEU A 397 12.04 -10.51 5.54
N ALA A 398 10.80 -10.12 5.24
CA ALA A 398 9.69 -11.06 5.06
C ALA A 398 9.91 -11.99 3.85
N GLN A 399 10.40 -11.46 2.73
CA GLN A 399 10.74 -12.27 1.56
C GLN A 399 11.88 -13.26 1.86
N ILE A 400 12.90 -12.84 2.61
CA ILE A 400 14.00 -13.73 3.04
C ILE A 400 13.45 -14.83 3.95
N GLU A 401 12.65 -14.48 4.98
CA GLU A 401 12.05 -15.45 5.90
C GLU A 401 11.23 -16.52 5.17
N LEU A 402 10.35 -16.12 4.25
CA LEU A 402 9.52 -17.04 3.49
C LEU A 402 10.35 -17.91 2.55
N TRP A 403 11.33 -17.31 1.86
CA TRP A 403 12.17 -18.03 0.90
C TRP A 403 13.10 -19.02 1.59
N GLU A 404 13.76 -18.66 2.68
CA GLU A 404 14.61 -19.56 3.45
C GLU A 404 13.78 -20.70 4.09
N ASP A 405 12.59 -20.40 4.66
CA ASP A 405 11.70 -21.43 5.20
C ASP A 405 11.29 -22.44 4.11
N SER A 406 11.08 -21.99 2.88
CA SER A 406 10.68 -22.85 1.76
C SER A 406 11.71 -23.93 1.43
N LYS A 407 12.99 -23.72 1.78
CA LYS A 407 14.11 -24.65 1.57
C LYS A 407 14.29 -25.64 2.72
N MET A 408 13.67 -25.37 3.89
CA MET A 408 13.84 -26.19 5.08
C MET A 408 13.05 -27.50 4.99
N THR A 409 13.62 -28.58 5.54
CA THR A 409 12.93 -29.87 5.64
C THR A 409 11.75 -29.80 6.62
N THR A 410 11.95 -29.10 7.74
CA THR A 410 10.89 -28.80 8.70
C THR A 410 10.50 -27.34 8.57
N LYS A 411 9.29 -27.08 8.11
CA LYS A 411 8.78 -25.73 7.90
C LYS A 411 8.50 -25.03 9.24
N LYS A 412 8.90 -23.78 9.34
CA LYS A 412 8.55 -22.86 10.43
C LYS A 412 7.13 -22.30 10.25
N TYR A 413 6.75 -22.07 9.00
CA TYR A 413 5.49 -21.42 8.63
C TYR A 413 4.52 -22.41 8.00
N GLU A 414 3.34 -22.57 8.63
CA GLU A 414 2.19 -23.26 8.06
C GLU A 414 1.41 -22.29 7.15
N ASN A 415 0.37 -22.78 6.46
CA ASN A 415 -0.50 -21.96 5.60
C ASN A 415 -1.41 -21.05 6.44
N LYS A 416 -0.81 -20.08 7.10
CA LYS A 416 -1.44 -19.09 8.00
C LYS A 416 -0.80 -17.72 7.77
N VAL A 417 -1.36 -16.71 8.43
CA VAL A 417 -0.80 -15.35 8.45
C VAL A 417 0.09 -15.19 9.69
N TYR A 418 1.30 -14.70 9.47
CA TYR A 418 2.30 -14.45 10.51
C TYR A 418 2.75 -13.00 10.46
N MET A 419 3.27 -12.51 11.58
CA MET A 419 4.04 -11.27 11.62
C MET A 419 5.53 -11.57 11.71
N LEU A 420 6.36 -10.62 11.29
CA LEU A 420 7.79 -10.73 11.51
C LEU A 420 8.09 -10.81 13.01
N PRO A 421 9.07 -11.65 13.42
CA PRO A 421 9.51 -11.73 14.82
C PRO A 421 9.93 -10.36 15.36
N LYS A 422 9.69 -10.11 16.64
CA LYS A 422 9.97 -8.82 17.30
C LYS A 422 11.44 -8.37 17.15
N HIS A 423 12.39 -9.30 17.17
CA HIS A 423 13.81 -8.95 16.98
C HIS A 423 14.10 -8.39 15.57
N LEU A 424 13.35 -8.81 14.53
CA LEU A 424 13.47 -8.24 13.20
C LEU A 424 12.80 -6.86 13.09
N ASP A 425 11.67 -6.66 13.77
CA ASP A 425 11.01 -5.36 13.89
C ASP A 425 11.95 -4.33 14.57
N GLU A 426 12.60 -4.71 15.66
CA GLU A 426 13.63 -3.88 16.31
C GLU A 426 14.86 -3.64 15.42
N LYS A 427 15.29 -4.65 14.64
CA LYS A 427 16.38 -4.51 13.66
C LYS A 427 16.05 -3.42 12.65
N VAL A 428 14.83 -3.41 12.11
CA VAL A 428 14.37 -2.37 11.18
C VAL A 428 14.53 -0.98 11.81
N ALA A 429 14.05 -0.80 13.05
CA ALA A 429 14.19 0.47 13.75
C ALA A 429 15.68 0.87 13.91
N ARG A 430 16.53 -0.04 14.37
CA ARG A 430 17.97 0.22 14.59
C ARG A 430 18.69 0.69 13.33
N LEU A 431 18.37 0.09 12.17
CA LEU A 431 18.97 0.46 10.88
C LEU A 431 18.67 1.90 10.43
N HIS A 432 17.66 2.56 11.04
CA HIS A 432 17.25 3.92 10.71
C HIS A 432 17.76 4.98 11.70
N LEU A 433 18.21 4.59 12.88
CA LEU A 433 18.55 5.54 13.97
C LEU A 433 19.75 6.41 13.66
N GLU A 434 20.81 5.83 13.10
CA GLU A 434 22.04 6.53 12.78
C GLU A 434 21.82 7.69 11.79
N LYS A 435 20.99 7.45 10.77
CA LYS A 435 20.68 8.44 9.73
C LYS A 435 20.10 9.73 10.30
N ILE A 436 19.32 9.64 11.36
CA ILE A 436 18.68 10.79 12.02
C ILE A 436 19.41 11.21 13.32
N GLY A 437 20.62 10.70 13.55
CA GLY A 437 21.49 11.11 14.66
C GLY A 437 21.00 10.65 16.04
N VAL A 438 20.16 9.64 16.11
CA VAL A 438 19.66 9.08 17.38
C VAL A 438 20.72 8.21 18.04
N LYS A 439 20.95 8.43 19.35
CA LYS A 439 21.79 7.61 20.20
C LYS A 439 20.93 6.93 21.24
N LEU A 440 20.97 5.60 21.28
CA LEU A 440 20.26 4.83 22.30
C LEU A 440 21.02 4.83 23.62
N THR A 441 20.26 4.87 24.72
CA THR A 441 20.79 4.54 26.04
C THR A 441 21.08 3.05 26.11
N GLU A 442 22.24 2.67 26.61
CA GLU A 442 22.59 1.28 26.87
C GLU A 442 22.15 0.87 28.28
N MET A 443 21.47 -0.25 28.36
CA MET A 443 20.99 -0.83 29.61
C MET A 443 22.10 -1.69 30.25
N SER A 444 22.30 -1.56 31.56
CA SER A 444 23.21 -2.44 32.26
C SER A 444 22.62 -3.85 32.39
N LYS A 445 23.48 -4.84 32.69
CA LYS A 445 23.02 -6.21 32.93
C LYS A 445 22.03 -6.27 34.09
N ASP A 446 22.30 -5.57 35.20
CA ASP A 446 21.43 -5.54 36.38
C ASP A 446 20.04 -4.96 36.03
N GLN A 447 19.99 -3.95 35.17
CA GLN A 447 18.73 -3.38 34.67
C GLN A 447 17.97 -4.38 33.77
N ALA A 448 18.67 -5.08 32.88
CA ALA A 448 18.09 -6.11 32.04
C ALA A 448 17.51 -7.27 32.84
N ASP A 449 18.29 -7.78 33.81
CA ASP A 449 17.89 -8.85 34.74
C ASP A 449 16.65 -8.42 35.57
N TYR A 450 16.59 -7.14 36.00
CA TYR A 450 15.47 -6.62 36.79
C TYR A 450 14.14 -6.60 36.01
N ILE A 451 14.16 -6.28 34.73
CA ILE A 451 12.95 -6.24 33.90
C ILE A 451 12.74 -7.54 33.09
N GLY A 452 13.64 -8.51 33.19
CA GLY A 452 13.50 -9.84 32.60
C GLY A 452 13.64 -9.85 31.08
N VAL A 453 14.55 -9.04 30.51
CA VAL A 453 14.84 -8.99 29.07
C VAL A 453 16.33 -9.20 28.81
N GLU A 454 16.68 -9.56 27.58
CA GLU A 454 18.08 -9.54 27.16
C GLU A 454 18.61 -8.09 27.06
N GLN A 455 19.87 -7.87 27.40
CA GLN A 455 20.50 -6.53 27.34
C GLN A 455 20.47 -5.93 25.93
N SER A 456 20.50 -6.78 24.90
CA SER A 456 20.45 -6.37 23.49
C SER A 456 19.02 -6.31 22.89
N GLY A 457 18.00 -6.65 23.69
CA GLY A 457 16.62 -6.80 23.22
C GLY A 457 16.29 -8.22 22.70
N PRO A 458 15.08 -8.45 22.23
CA PRO A 458 13.97 -7.50 22.14
C PRO A 458 13.44 -7.04 23.51
N TYR A 459 13.08 -5.76 23.60
CA TYR A 459 12.68 -5.13 24.87
C TYR A 459 11.20 -5.29 25.19
N LYS A 460 10.40 -5.74 24.23
CA LYS A 460 8.96 -5.97 24.38
C LYS A 460 8.60 -7.38 23.89
N PRO A 461 7.56 -7.99 24.47
CA PRO A 461 7.07 -9.30 24.01
C PRO A 461 6.48 -9.22 22.60
N GLU A 462 6.35 -10.37 21.94
CA GLU A 462 5.88 -10.48 20.54
C GLU A 462 4.52 -9.81 20.30
N HIS A 463 3.61 -9.87 21.27
CA HIS A 463 2.26 -9.31 21.15
C HIS A 463 2.17 -7.78 21.37
N TYR A 464 3.24 -7.13 21.82
CA TYR A 464 3.21 -5.71 22.13
C TYR A 464 3.17 -4.85 20.87
N ARG A 465 2.30 -3.85 20.82
CA ARG A 465 2.01 -3.00 19.64
C ARG A 465 2.15 -1.49 19.90
N TYR A 466 2.99 -1.02 20.73
CA TYR A 466 3.38 0.38 21.01
C TYR A 466 2.23 1.41 20.95
#